data_3b67a5340d95e29c3c854ede3af4e491
#
_entry.id   3b67a5340d95e29c3c854ede3af4e491
#
_cell.length_a   1.000
_cell.length_b   1.000
_cell.length_c   1.000
_cell.angle_alpha   90.00
_cell.angle_beta   90.00
_cell.angle_gamma   90.00
#
_symmetry.space_group_name_H-M   'P 1'
#
loop_
_entity.id
_entity.type
_entity.pdbx_description
1 polymer ?
#
loop_
_entity_poly.entity_id
_entity_poly.type
_entity_poly.pdbx_seq_one_letter_code
_entity_poly.pdbx_strand_id
1 'polypeptide(L)'
;LFPFLIEECNEVNISGITINWDIPFTFLAEVIDINRKEGWREVRPLRDGFSWKIEKNKIMFPNIDGFNYSILGSTLPFDKEKKKVVTGAQDMHSDPSKVVELPNGNLRIYEKQKYYPPIGSLLSSKGDREKDRYAPAFDFKECQNITLNNVTVHHALGMAYLFERSENIKIRGCKVVLPPNSDRVISSTADATHFANCKGDILIEGCTFENMLDDGTNVHGTYVEVNKIIDSKTIRVALKHFEQLGFKFAAPGDEVWFIKYPSPARAETNTVTKINIINETYMDLTFANAIPSDLKTGDVVENKTWNPTFTVRGCTIRNHRARNLILKTPLKTVIENNNLSSMMSAILFRGETFFWFESGAVNDVTIRNNKFKNYADCGKPHAAIYITPRLGKNFDQTECYDKNINIINNEIDGFNPRVVWADRAENLIIKGNRINLNNEEKAPFPDAPVFQLENCKNVTIEDNIHTGLKPA
;
A
#
# COMPACT_ATOMS: atom_id res chain seq x y z
N LEU A 1 -19.49 3.61 9.62
CA LEU A 1 -20.53 3.72 8.58
C LEU A 1 -19.87 3.68 7.22
N PHE A 2 -20.15 2.66 6.42
CA PHE A 2 -19.75 2.60 5.02
C PHE A 2 -20.69 3.48 4.19
N PRO A 3 -20.20 4.41 3.37
CA PRO A 3 -21.06 5.09 2.40
C PRO A 3 -21.71 4.10 1.43
N PHE A 4 -20.92 3.11 0.94
CA PHE A 4 -21.42 2.06 0.05
C PHE A 4 -20.83 0.71 0.44
N LEU A 5 -21.69 -0.22 0.85
CA LEU A 5 -21.39 -1.63 1.01
C LEU A 5 -22.17 -2.40 -0.07
N ILE A 6 -21.46 -3.13 -0.92
CA ILE A 6 -22.01 -3.90 -2.04
C ILE A 6 -21.51 -5.35 -1.89
N GLU A 7 -22.42 -6.27 -1.65
CA GLU A 7 -22.09 -7.67 -1.37
C GLU A 7 -22.83 -8.62 -2.30
N GLU A 8 -22.14 -9.64 -2.78
CA GLU A 8 -22.68 -10.73 -3.59
C GLU A 8 -23.48 -10.27 -4.83
N CYS A 9 -23.08 -9.14 -5.43
CA CYS A 9 -23.74 -8.55 -6.57
C CYS A 9 -23.02 -8.87 -7.88
N ASN A 10 -23.80 -8.95 -8.96
CA ASN A 10 -23.29 -9.12 -10.32
C ASN A 10 -23.71 -7.93 -11.20
N GLU A 11 -22.86 -7.59 -12.20
CA GLU A 11 -23.09 -6.47 -13.13
C GLU A 11 -23.28 -5.12 -12.43
N VAL A 12 -22.39 -4.79 -11.49
CA VAL A 12 -22.43 -3.55 -10.73
C VAL A 12 -21.89 -2.39 -11.57
N ASN A 13 -22.72 -1.37 -11.82
CA ASN A 13 -22.32 -0.17 -12.55
C ASN A 13 -22.58 1.09 -11.72
N ILE A 14 -21.51 1.82 -11.39
CA ILE A 14 -21.59 3.08 -10.63
C ILE A 14 -20.92 4.18 -11.42
N SER A 15 -21.59 5.32 -11.61
CA SER A 15 -21.05 6.43 -12.38
C SER A 15 -21.45 7.81 -11.85
N GLY A 16 -20.54 8.79 -12.01
CA GLY A 16 -20.84 10.21 -11.79
C GLY A 16 -21.13 10.61 -10.34
N ILE A 17 -20.73 9.78 -9.36
CA ILE A 17 -20.93 10.05 -7.92
C ILE A 17 -19.71 10.77 -7.37
N THR A 18 -19.95 11.74 -6.47
CA THR A 18 -18.90 12.37 -5.66
C THR A 18 -19.16 12.11 -4.19
N ILE A 19 -18.12 11.61 -3.48
CA ILE A 19 -18.13 11.38 -2.04
C ILE A 19 -17.20 12.38 -1.38
N ASN A 20 -17.68 13.02 -0.33
CA ASN A 20 -16.89 13.87 0.55
C ASN A 20 -17.44 13.77 1.98
N TRP A 21 -16.63 14.19 2.94
CA TRP A 21 -17.02 14.32 4.34
C TRP A 21 -16.86 15.78 4.75
N ASP A 22 -17.79 16.32 5.49
CA ASP A 22 -17.74 17.72 5.95
C ASP A 22 -16.57 17.92 6.91
N ILE A 23 -16.33 16.94 7.79
CA ILE A 23 -15.22 16.92 8.74
C ILE A 23 -14.26 15.80 8.30
N PRO A 24 -12.99 16.11 7.97
CA PRO A 24 -12.01 15.09 7.59
C PRO A 24 -11.60 14.26 8.81
N PHE A 25 -11.26 13.01 8.58
CA PHE A 25 -10.82 12.05 9.61
C PHE A 25 -9.33 12.17 9.96
N THR A 26 -8.79 13.37 9.92
CA THR A 26 -7.41 13.66 10.35
C THR A 26 -7.37 14.95 11.12
N PHE A 27 -6.56 14.99 12.18
CA PHE A 27 -6.20 16.24 12.83
C PHE A 27 -5.14 16.94 12.00
N LEU A 28 -5.40 18.17 11.58
CA LEU A 28 -4.50 18.97 10.76
C LEU A 28 -4.01 20.19 11.54
N ALA A 29 -2.69 20.39 11.60
CA ALA A 29 -2.09 21.52 12.30
C ALA A 29 -0.80 21.98 11.63
N GLU A 30 -0.53 23.28 11.64
CA GLU A 30 0.71 23.86 11.14
C GLU A 30 1.78 23.88 12.24
N VAL A 31 3.00 23.47 11.92
CA VAL A 31 4.15 23.52 12.84
C VAL A 31 4.65 24.94 12.95
N ILE A 32 4.60 25.52 14.14
CA ILE A 32 4.98 26.92 14.40
C ILE A 32 6.37 27.01 15.00
N ASP A 33 6.71 26.11 15.92
CA ASP A 33 8.02 26.12 16.60
C ASP A 33 8.39 24.71 17.09
N ILE A 34 9.71 24.50 17.30
CA ILE A 34 10.26 23.21 17.73
C ILE A 34 11.40 23.43 18.71
N ASN A 35 11.35 22.77 19.85
CA ASN A 35 12.46 22.68 20.79
C ASN A 35 12.90 21.22 20.97
N ARG A 36 13.96 20.84 20.25
CA ARG A 36 14.51 19.46 20.29
C ARG A 36 15.14 19.12 21.64
N LYS A 37 15.69 20.11 22.36
CA LYS A 37 16.34 19.91 23.67
C LYS A 37 15.31 19.57 24.73
N GLU A 38 14.23 20.32 24.78
CA GLU A 38 13.14 20.10 25.73
C GLU A 38 12.13 19.03 25.24
N GLY A 39 12.19 18.66 23.95
CA GLY A 39 11.33 17.62 23.37
C GLY A 39 9.89 18.06 23.18
N TRP A 40 9.66 19.25 22.62
CA TRP A 40 8.32 19.70 22.26
C TRP A 40 8.26 20.34 20.87
N ARG A 41 7.06 20.36 20.31
CA ARG A 41 6.69 21.15 19.14
C ARG A 41 5.45 21.98 19.44
N GLU A 42 5.39 23.19 18.93
CA GLU A 42 4.19 24.04 18.94
C GLU A 42 3.51 23.95 17.59
N VAL A 43 2.20 23.70 17.60
CA VAL A 43 1.39 23.59 16.39
C VAL A 43 0.17 24.49 16.48
N ARG A 44 -0.24 25.05 15.35
CA ARG A 44 -1.49 25.79 15.20
C ARG A 44 -2.54 24.89 14.57
N PRO A 45 -3.58 24.44 15.29
CA PRO A 45 -4.67 23.66 14.72
C PRO A 45 -5.37 24.41 13.57
N LEU A 46 -5.68 23.73 12.48
CA LEU A 46 -6.45 24.25 11.37
C LEU A 46 -7.91 23.85 11.49
N ARG A 47 -8.83 24.65 10.89
CA ARG A 47 -10.29 24.47 11.00
C ARG A 47 -10.78 23.18 10.34
N ASP A 48 -10.10 22.73 9.32
CA ASP A 48 -10.45 21.51 8.57
C ASP A 48 -9.97 20.22 9.24
N GLY A 49 -9.72 20.23 10.55
CA GLY A 49 -9.36 19.04 11.31
C GLY A 49 -10.50 18.60 12.24
N PHE A 50 -10.30 17.49 12.93
CA PHE A 50 -11.19 17.05 13.99
C PHE A 50 -11.36 18.11 15.08
N SER A 51 -12.56 18.21 15.65
CA SER A 51 -12.75 18.89 16.91
C SER A 51 -11.92 18.23 18.00
N TRP A 52 -11.28 19.02 18.84
CA TRP A 52 -10.41 18.53 19.90
C TRP A 52 -10.66 19.27 21.21
N LYS A 53 -10.26 18.66 22.30
CA LYS A 53 -10.17 19.28 23.62
C LYS A 53 -8.98 18.72 24.38
N ILE A 54 -8.51 19.45 25.39
CA ILE A 54 -7.45 18.97 26.28
C ILE A 54 -8.08 18.47 27.58
N GLU A 55 -7.88 17.20 27.88
CA GLU A 55 -8.28 16.57 29.15
C GLU A 55 -7.08 15.87 29.77
N LYS A 56 -6.82 16.17 31.07
CA LYS A 56 -5.71 15.57 31.84
C LYS A 56 -4.35 15.61 31.08
N ASN A 57 -4.05 16.72 30.43
CA ASN A 57 -2.87 16.94 29.59
C ASN A 57 -2.79 16.05 28.33
N LYS A 58 -3.85 15.40 27.90
CA LYS A 58 -3.94 14.65 26.65
C LYS A 58 -4.88 15.37 25.68
N ILE A 59 -4.58 15.28 24.39
CA ILE A 59 -5.51 15.70 23.35
C ILE A 59 -6.57 14.61 23.18
N MET A 60 -7.83 15.03 23.15
CA MET A 60 -8.98 14.17 22.94
C MET A 60 -9.75 14.65 21.72
N PHE A 61 -10.13 13.73 20.87
CA PHE A 61 -10.98 13.96 19.69
C PHE A 61 -12.35 13.34 20.00
N PRO A 62 -13.33 14.17 20.45
CA PRO A 62 -14.59 13.66 20.93
C PRO A 62 -15.55 13.31 19.80
N ASN A 63 -16.29 12.24 20.00
CA ASN A 63 -17.46 11.87 19.22
C ASN A 63 -17.23 11.72 17.71
N ILE A 64 -16.14 11.07 17.32
CA ILE A 64 -15.91 10.67 15.95
C ILE A 64 -16.58 9.31 15.78
N ASP A 65 -17.72 9.27 15.06
CA ASP A 65 -18.55 8.09 14.87
C ASP A 65 -18.89 7.35 16.18
N GLY A 66 -19.12 8.12 17.28
CA GLY A 66 -19.40 7.56 18.59
C GLY A 66 -18.18 7.16 19.42
N PHE A 67 -16.98 7.38 18.91
CA PHE A 67 -15.73 7.08 19.61
C PHE A 67 -14.99 8.35 20.05
N ASN A 68 -14.21 8.21 21.13
CA ASN A 68 -13.28 9.23 21.59
C ASN A 68 -11.85 8.73 21.42
N TYR A 69 -11.02 9.49 20.73
CA TYR A 69 -9.61 9.18 20.53
C TYR A 69 -8.74 10.05 21.44
N SER A 70 -7.64 9.48 21.91
CA SER A 70 -6.72 10.18 22.82
C SER A 70 -5.28 10.27 22.32
N ILE A 71 -4.98 9.77 21.13
CA ILE A 71 -3.65 9.85 20.54
C ILE A 71 -3.69 10.51 19.16
N LEU A 72 -2.58 11.13 18.78
CA LEU A 72 -2.41 11.63 17.43
C LEU A 72 -2.11 10.50 16.44
N GLY A 73 -1.45 9.43 16.90
CA GLY A 73 -1.20 8.23 16.13
C GLY A 73 -0.28 8.46 14.94
N SER A 74 -0.59 7.82 13.83
CA SER A 74 0.17 7.96 12.59
C SER A 74 0.12 9.39 12.08
N THR A 75 1.28 10.05 12.06
CA THR A 75 1.43 11.49 11.77
C THR A 75 2.46 11.70 10.66
N LEU A 76 2.15 12.60 9.74
CA LEU A 76 3.00 12.91 8.60
C LEU A 76 3.06 14.43 8.32
N PRO A 77 4.23 15.01 7.98
CA PRO A 77 4.34 16.39 7.57
C PRO A 77 4.13 16.56 6.06
N PHE A 78 3.37 17.56 5.69
CA PHE A 78 3.11 17.97 4.32
C PHE A 78 3.66 19.38 4.05
N ASP A 79 4.20 19.58 2.87
CA ASP A 79 4.48 20.90 2.34
C ASP A 79 3.15 21.64 2.11
N LYS A 80 3.03 22.83 2.67
CA LYS A 80 1.79 23.62 2.68
C LYS A 80 1.36 24.06 1.27
N GLU A 81 2.31 24.40 0.42
CA GLU A 81 2.03 24.92 -0.93
C GLU A 81 1.87 23.77 -1.95
N LYS A 82 2.81 22.84 -1.93
CA LYS A 82 2.83 21.70 -2.86
C LYS A 82 1.81 20.63 -2.49
N LYS A 83 1.29 20.64 -1.25
CA LYS A 83 0.38 19.62 -0.69
C LYS A 83 0.88 18.17 -0.88
N LYS A 84 2.18 17.98 -0.85
CA LYS A 84 2.85 16.67 -0.88
C LYS A 84 3.57 16.41 0.43
N VAL A 85 3.89 15.17 0.72
CA VAL A 85 4.73 14.83 1.88
C VAL A 85 6.08 15.55 1.76
N VAL A 86 6.58 16.07 2.88
CA VAL A 86 7.88 16.77 2.93
C VAL A 86 9.00 15.81 2.57
N THR A 87 9.90 16.20 1.66
CA THR A 87 11.06 15.40 1.27
C THR A 87 11.94 15.07 2.48
N GLY A 88 12.39 13.82 2.58
CA GLY A 88 13.14 13.32 3.73
C GLY A 88 12.28 13.00 4.96
N ALA A 89 10.96 13.19 4.90
CA ALA A 89 10.08 12.82 6.00
C ALA A 89 10.06 11.31 6.26
N GLN A 90 9.75 10.98 7.51
CA GLN A 90 9.54 9.60 7.95
C GLN A 90 8.18 9.49 8.63
N ASP A 91 7.60 8.31 8.58
CA ASP A 91 6.41 8.01 9.36
C ASP A 91 6.69 8.25 10.85
N MET A 92 5.84 9.05 11.48
CA MET A 92 5.86 9.26 12.92
C MET A 92 4.65 8.56 13.53
N HIS A 93 4.84 7.97 14.71
CA HIS A 93 3.75 7.60 15.59
C HIS A 93 3.77 8.55 16.77
N SER A 94 2.72 9.34 16.96
CA SER A 94 2.66 10.39 17.96
C SER A 94 1.70 10.00 19.09
N ASP A 95 2.26 9.74 20.28
CA ASP A 95 1.55 9.55 21.56
C ASP A 95 2.18 10.45 22.62
N PRO A 96 1.83 11.75 22.62
CA PRO A 96 2.49 12.74 23.46
C PRO A 96 2.25 12.48 24.93
N SER A 97 3.30 12.67 25.72
CA SER A 97 3.20 12.59 27.19
C SER A 97 2.35 13.71 27.78
N LYS A 98 2.34 14.87 27.11
CA LYS A 98 1.59 16.05 27.54
C LYS A 98 1.26 16.94 26.34
N VAL A 99 0.05 17.47 26.31
CA VAL A 99 -0.38 18.54 25.38
C VAL A 99 -0.95 19.69 26.20
N VAL A 100 -0.56 20.92 25.87
CA VAL A 100 -1.02 22.15 26.53
C VAL A 100 -1.53 23.11 25.48
N GLU A 101 -2.72 23.64 25.70
CA GLU A 101 -3.23 24.79 24.95
C GLU A 101 -2.59 26.08 25.47
N LEU A 102 -2.05 26.88 24.56
CA LEU A 102 -1.42 28.14 24.85
C LEU A 102 -2.42 29.30 24.75
N PRO A 103 -2.15 30.49 25.36
CA PRO A 103 -3.06 31.63 25.33
C PRO A 103 -3.42 32.13 23.92
N ASN A 104 -2.60 31.84 22.93
CA ASN A 104 -2.82 32.16 21.51
C ASN A 104 -3.64 31.10 20.73
N GLY A 105 -4.12 30.04 21.40
CA GLY A 105 -4.85 28.92 20.80
C GLY A 105 -3.98 27.88 20.14
N ASN A 106 -2.65 28.02 20.15
CA ASN A 106 -1.73 26.98 19.69
C ASN A 106 -1.66 25.83 20.70
N LEU A 107 -1.24 24.65 20.24
CA LEU A 107 -0.98 23.51 21.09
C LEU A 107 0.52 23.28 21.21
N ARG A 108 1.02 23.12 22.42
CA ARG A 108 2.38 22.66 22.68
C ARG A 108 2.34 21.17 23.05
N ILE A 109 2.97 20.37 22.18
CA ILE A 109 2.97 18.91 22.21
C ILE A 109 4.34 18.44 22.71
N TYR A 110 4.38 17.84 23.90
CA TYR A 110 5.60 17.33 24.53
C TYR A 110 5.82 15.88 24.16
N GLU A 111 6.77 15.67 23.29
CA GLU A 111 7.13 14.35 22.80
C GLU A 111 8.52 14.38 22.17
N LYS A 112 9.46 13.57 22.69
CA LYS A 112 10.77 13.39 22.08
C LYS A 112 10.66 12.49 20.87
N GLN A 113 10.99 13.02 19.71
CA GLN A 113 10.95 12.33 18.42
C GLN A 113 12.37 12.24 17.82
N LYS A 114 12.66 11.17 17.08
CA LYS A 114 13.89 11.06 16.28
C LYS A 114 13.87 12.03 15.09
N TYR A 115 12.71 12.23 14.50
CA TYR A 115 12.47 13.16 13.41
C TYR A 115 11.53 14.26 13.87
N TYR A 116 11.88 15.50 13.56
CA TYR A 116 11.01 16.66 13.79
C TYR A 116 10.65 17.28 12.44
N PRO A 117 9.37 17.51 12.18
CA PRO A 117 8.90 18.10 10.94
C PRO A 117 9.42 19.53 10.77
N PRO A 118 9.60 20.05 9.56
CA PRO A 118 9.99 21.44 9.35
C PRO A 118 8.95 22.43 9.89
N ILE A 119 9.41 23.58 10.43
CA ILE A 119 8.54 24.71 10.76
C ILE A 119 7.84 25.18 9.48
N GLY A 120 6.55 25.49 9.55
CA GLY A 120 5.69 25.85 8.43
C GLY A 120 5.06 24.67 7.70
N SER A 121 5.47 23.43 7.99
CA SER A 121 4.80 22.23 7.43
C SER A 121 3.45 21.96 8.10
N LEU A 122 2.56 21.31 7.38
CA LEU A 122 1.27 20.84 7.89
C LEU A 122 1.39 19.41 8.40
N LEU A 123 1.09 19.20 9.68
CA LEU A 123 1.00 17.85 10.26
C LEU A 123 -0.39 17.30 10.09
N SER A 124 -0.50 16.16 9.42
CA SER A 124 -1.72 15.37 9.41
C SER A 124 -1.57 14.16 10.32
N SER A 125 -2.46 14.01 11.29
CA SER A 125 -2.48 12.91 12.27
C SER A 125 -3.80 12.18 12.16
N LYS A 126 -3.77 10.86 11.91
CA LYS A 126 -4.97 10.05 11.69
C LYS A 126 -5.38 9.19 12.89
N GLY A 127 -4.75 9.37 14.05
CA GLY A 127 -5.07 8.61 15.25
C GLY A 127 -4.42 7.23 15.30
N ASP A 128 -5.08 6.31 16.02
CA ASP A 128 -4.62 4.94 16.20
C ASP A 128 -4.89 4.09 14.97
N ARG A 129 -3.86 3.45 14.44
CA ARG A 129 -3.95 2.62 13.24
C ARG A 129 -4.98 1.48 13.34
N GLU A 130 -5.08 0.86 14.51
CA GLU A 130 -5.99 -0.29 14.72
C GLU A 130 -7.46 0.12 14.80
N LYS A 131 -7.72 1.40 15.08
CA LYS A 131 -9.07 1.93 15.27
C LYS A 131 -9.55 2.84 14.15
N ASP A 132 -8.65 3.26 13.25
CA ASP A 132 -8.89 4.35 12.32
C ASP A 132 -9.01 3.93 10.84
N ARG A 133 -9.31 2.66 10.58
CA ARG A 133 -9.58 2.13 9.24
C ARG A 133 -10.97 1.51 9.16
N TYR A 134 -11.97 2.23 9.62
CA TYR A 134 -13.30 1.62 9.80
C TYR A 134 -14.09 1.43 8.52
N ALA A 135 -13.93 2.33 7.56
CA ALA A 135 -14.90 2.37 6.48
C ALA A 135 -14.28 2.89 5.19
N PRO A 136 -14.03 2.04 4.21
CA PRO A 136 -13.79 2.47 2.84
C PRO A 136 -15.00 3.28 2.33
N ALA A 137 -14.77 4.16 1.35
CA ALA A 137 -15.89 4.85 0.72
C ALA A 137 -16.78 3.87 -0.07
N PHE A 138 -16.15 2.90 -0.73
CA PHE A 138 -16.81 1.77 -1.37
C PHE A 138 -16.18 0.47 -0.88
N ASP A 139 -17.00 -0.46 -0.43
CA ASP A 139 -16.62 -1.81 -0.04
C ASP A 139 -17.39 -2.82 -0.91
N PHE A 140 -16.66 -3.56 -1.76
CA PHE A 140 -17.20 -4.58 -2.65
C PHE A 140 -16.75 -5.95 -2.17
N LYS A 141 -17.70 -6.81 -1.77
CA LYS A 141 -17.44 -8.16 -1.30
C LYS A 141 -18.12 -9.20 -2.20
N GLU A 142 -17.34 -10.14 -2.69
CA GLU A 142 -17.83 -11.25 -3.51
C GLU A 142 -18.68 -10.80 -4.73
N CYS A 143 -18.35 -9.65 -5.30
CA CYS A 143 -19.05 -9.09 -6.45
C CYS A 143 -18.38 -9.46 -7.77
N GLN A 144 -19.17 -9.43 -8.87
CA GLN A 144 -18.69 -9.76 -10.20
C GLN A 144 -19.06 -8.67 -11.22
N ASN A 145 -18.19 -8.51 -12.24
CA ASN A 145 -18.44 -7.60 -13.36
C ASN A 145 -18.71 -6.16 -12.90
N ILE A 146 -17.76 -5.60 -12.12
CA ILE A 146 -17.89 -4.27 -11.53
C ILE A 146 -17.32 -3.22 -12.48
N THR A 147 -18.06 -2.16 -12.72
CA THR A 147 -17.61 -1.00 -13.51
C THR A 147 -17.86 0.30 -12.75
N LEU A 148 -16.79 1.03 -12.48
CA LEU A 148 -16.84 2.38 -11.92
C LEU A 148 -16.39 3.38 -12.98
N ASN A 149 -17.23 4.39 -13.28
CA ASN A 149 -16.94 5.43 -14.27
C ASN A 149 -17.09 6.81 -13.66
N ASN A 150 -16.03 7.64 -13.73
CA ASN A 150 -16.07 9.04 -13.30
C ASN A 150 -16.63 9.21 -11.86
N VAL A 151 -16.23 8.34 -10.95
CA VAL A 151 -16.54 8.42 -9.51
C VAL A 151 -15.43 9.20 -8.84
N THR A 152 -15.78 10.18 -7.99
CA THR A 152 -14.82 11.01 -7.28
C THR A 152 -14.95 10.78 -5.77
N VAL A 153 -13.83 10.52 -5.09
CA VAL A 153 -13.73 10.45 -3.63
C VAL A 153 -12.81 11.57 -3.16
N HIS A 154 -13.36 12.54 -2.45
CA HIS A 154 -12.58 13.63 -1.86
C HIS A 154 -12.07 13.28 -0.47
N HIS A 155 -12.76 12.40 0.25
CA HIS A 155 -12.32 11.88 1.53
C HIS A 155 -12.91 10.52 1.83
N ALA A 156 -12.13 9.68 2.53
CA ALA A 156 -12.56 8.39 3.05
C ALA A 156 -11.83 8.07 4.36
N LEU A 157 -12.54 7.43 5.29
CA LEU A 157 -11.98 6.90 6.53
C LEU A 157 -11.49 5.46 6.31
N GLY A 158 -10.49 5.28 5.51
CA GLY A 158 -9.97 4.00 5.05
C GLY A 158 -9.58 4.10 3.59
N MET A 159 -9.70 3.00 2.86
CA MET A 159 -9.51 2.97 1.41
C MET A 159 -10.63 3.76 0.69
N ALA A 160 -10.34 4.34 -0.47
CA ALA A 160 -11.42 4.91 -1.27
C ALA A 160 -12.26 3.78 -1.92
N TYR A 161 -11.60 2.77 -2.49
CA TYR A 161 -12.26 1.61 -3.09
C TYR A 161 -11.60 0.32 -2.59
N LEU A 162 -12.34 -0.51 -1.86
CA LEU A 162 -11.94 -1.83 -1.39
C LEU A 162 -12.69 -2.91 -2.16
N PHE A 163 -11.97 -3.90 -2.66
CA PHE A 163 -12.52 -5.08 -3.34
C PHE A 163 -11.98 -6.34 -2.67
N GLU A 164 -12.88 -7.14 -2.13
CA GLU A 164 -12.59 -8.42 -1.50
C GLU A 164 -13.26 -9.55 -2.26
N ARG A 165 -12.50 -10.56 -2.67
CA ARG A 165 -13.01 -11.72 -3.43
C ARG A 165 -13.96 -11.36 -4.58
N SER A 166 -13.63 -10.29 -5.28
CA SER A 166 -14.44 -9.80 -6.40
C SER A 166 -13.77 -10.12 -7.74
N GLU A 167 -14.55 -10.15 -8.82
CA GLU A 167 -14.10 -10.61 -10.14
C GLU A 167 -14.46 -9.62 -11.24
N ASN A 168 -13.54 -9.42 -12.22
CA ASN A 168 -13.73 -8.57 -13.40
C ASN A 168 -14.07 -7.12 -13.03
N ILE A 169 -13.06 -6.33 -12.69
CA ILE A 169 -13.22 -4.98 -12.16
C ILE A 169 -12.66 -3.95 -13.14
N LYS A 170 -13.45 -2.93 -13.48
CA LYS A 170 -13.04 -1.83 -14.36
C LYS A 170 -13.27 -0.50 -13.67
N ILE A 171 -12.20 0.29 -13.51
CA ILE A 171 -12.21 1.61 -12.89
C ILE A 171 -11.72 2.62 -13.92
N ARG A 172 -12.59 3.52 -14.41
CA ARG A 172 -12.29 4.44 -15.50
C ARG A 172 -12.60 5.90 -15.13
N GLY A 173 -11.64 6.79 -15.37
CA GLY A 173 -11.78 8.21 -15.11
C GLY A 173 -12.11 8.57 -13.67
N CYS A 174 -11.93 7.63 -12.73
CA CYS A 174 -12.22 7.84 -11.32
C CYS A 174 -11.13 8.68 -10.64
N LYS A 175 -11.51 9.36 -9.56
CA LYS A 175 -10.61 10.27 -8.86
C LYS A 175 -10.64 10.02 -7.36
N VAL A 176 -9.46 10.01 -6.76
CA VAL A 176 -9.26 10.13 -5.31
C VAL A 176 -8.39 11.36 -5.13
N VAL A 177 -8.98 12.50 -4.82
CA VAL A 177 -8.32 13.82 -4.89
C VAL A 177 -8.87 14.75 -3.82
N LEU A 178 -8.09 15.74 -3.43
CA LEU A 178 -8.56 16.80 -2.52
C LEU A 178 -9.76 17.55 -3.10
N PRO A 179 -10.69 18.01 -2.24
CA PRO A 179 -11.77 18.90 -2.73
C PRO A 179 -11.18 20.23 -3.22
N PRO A 180 -11.79 20.85 -4.25
CA PRO A 180 -11.35 22.15 -4.74
C PRO A 180 -11.33 23.20 -3.63
N ASN A 181 -10.31 24.08 -3.64
CA ASN A 181 -10.17 25.22 -2.72
C ASN A 181 -10.16 24.82 -1.23
N SER A 182 -9.74 23.60 -0.90
CA SER A 182 -9.62 23.11 0.46
C SER A 182 -8.20 23.25 0.99
N ASP A 183 -8.05 23.51 2.29
CA ASP A 183 -6.75 23.46 2.99
C ASP A 183 -6.31 22.04 3.32
N ARG A 184 -7.13 21.04 3.08
CA ARG A 184 -6.80 19.63 3.29
C ARG A 184 -5.56 19.22 2.50
N VAL A 185 -4.82 18.28 3.08
CA VAL A 185 -3.66 17.65 2.45
C VAL A 185 -3.86 16.13 2.27
N ILE A 186 -5.01 15.61 2.73
CA ILE A 186 -5.35 14.18 2.68
C ILE A 186 -6.68 13.98 1.98
N SER A 187 -6.71 13.04 1.03
CA SER A 187 -7.91 12.51 0.40
C SER A 187 -8.44 11.28 1.16
N SER A 188 -7.79 10.12 1.09
CA SER A 188 -8.14 8.94 1.89
C SER A 188 -7.12 8.69 3.00
N THR A 189 -7.57 8.08 4.11
CA THR A 189 -6.65 7.76 5.23
C THR A 189 -5.90 6.44 5.03
N ALA A 190 -6.24 5.68 3.98
CA ALA A 190 -5.56 4.49 3.48
C ALA A 190 -5.45 4.54 1.95
N ASP A 191 -5.44 3.40 1.26
CA ASP A 191 -5.20 3.29 -0.18
C ASP A 191 -6.29 3.99 -1.03
N ALA A 192 -5.95 4.37 -2.26
CA ALA A 192 -6.99 4.75 -3.21
C ALA A 192 -7.77 3.52 -3.69
N THR A 193 -7.08 2.46 -4.09
CA THR A 193 -7.70 1.18 -4.48
C THR A 193 -7.00 0.00 -3.83
N HIS A 194 -7.76 -0.96 -3.33
CA HIS A 194 -7.25 -2.14 -2.67
C HIS A 194 -8.00 -3.40 -3.15
N PHE A 195 -7.26 -4.41 -3.63
CA PHE A 195 -7.80 -5.64 -4.19
C PHE A 195 -7.24 -6.85 -3.43
N ALA A 196 -8.05 -7.44 -2.57
CA ALA A 196 -7.70 -8.61 -1.77
C ALA A 196 -8.36 -9.87 -2.32
N ASN A 197 -7.56 -10.86 -2.74
CA ASN A 197 -8.03 -12.13 -3.33
C ASN A 197 -9.07 -11.93 -4.43
N CYS A 198 -8.84 -11.00 -5.34
CA CYS A 198 -9.67 -10.81 -6.54
C CYS A 198 -9.21 -11.74 -7.68
N LYS A 199 -10.05 -11.94 -8.69
CA LYS A 199 -9.70 -12.71 -9.90
C LYS A 199 -10.26 -12.07 -11.17
N GLY A 200 -10.04 -12.73 -12.31
CA GLY A 200 -10.42 -12.21 -13.63
C GLY A 200 -9.57 -11.01 -14.04
N ASP A 201 -10.15 -10.08 -14.78
CA ASP A 201 -9.43 -8.91 -15.28
C ASP A 201 -9.66 -7.68 -14.40
N ILE A 202 -8.58 -7.05 -13.92
CA ILE A 202 -8.63 -5.76 -13.25
C ILE A 202 -8.02 -4.70 -14.16
N LEU A 203 -8.80 -3.65 -14.48
CA LEU A 203 -8.39 -2.51 -15.28
C LEU A 203 -8.58 -1.20 -14.50
N ILE A 204 -7.51 -0.42 -14.36
CA ILE A 204 -7.54 0.97 -13.90
C ILE A 204 -7.08 1.86 -15.06
N GLU A 205 -7.95 2.74 -15.56
CA GLU A 205 -7.71 3.50 -16.77
C GLU A 205 -8.09 4.98 -16.62
N GLY A 206 -7.16 5.88 -16.95
CA GLY A 206 -7.41 7.33 -16.97
C GLY A 206 -7.79 7.93 -15.60
N CYS A 207 -7.36 7.29 -14.50
CA CYS A 207 -7.70 7.70 -13.15
C CYS A 207 -6.69 8.69 -12.56
N THR A 208 -7.11 9.44 -11.54
CA THR A 208 -6.25 10.35 -10.79
C THR A 208 -6.34 10.03 -9.29
N PHE A 209 -5.23 9.63 -8.68
CA PHE A 209 -5.13 9.32 -7.26
C PHE A 209 -4.07 10.20 -6.61
N GLU A 210 -4.48 11.03 -5.66
CA GLU A 210 -3.62 12.02 -5.01
C GLU A 210 -3.90 12.11 -3.51
N ASN A 211 -2.86 12.37 -2.74
CA ASN A 211 -2.95 12.72 -1.32
C ASN A 211 -3.52 11.64 -0.40
N MET A 212 -3.39 10.36 -0.75
CA MET A 212 -3.69 9.26 0.17
C MET A 212 -2.66 9.17 1.30
N LEU A 213 -3.05 8.65 2.45
CA LEU A 213 -2.12 8.32 3.53
C LEU A 213 -1.54 6.90 3.43
N ASP A 214 -1.83 6.21 2.36
CA ASP A 214 -1.20 4.92 2.02
C ASP A 214 -1.06 4.77 0.50
N ASP A 215 -1.17 3.57 -0.04
CA ASP A 215 -0.85 3.26 -1.43
C ASP A 215 -1.85 3.82 -2.45
N GLY A 216 -1.38 4.07 -3.67
CA GLY A 216 -2.28 4.37 -4.78
C GLY A 216 -3.11 3.14 -5.16
N THR A 217 -2.46 1.97 -5.22
CA THR A 217 -3.11 0.68 -5.52
C THR A 217 -2.36 -0.45 -4.83
N ASN A 218 -3.08 -1.35 -4.16
CA ASN A 218 -2.54 -2.59 -3.64
C ASN A 218 -3.33 -3.78 -4.23
N VAL A 219 -2.63 -4.76 -4.83
CA VAL A 219 -3.22 -5.99 -5.38
C VAL A 219 -2.50 -7.17 -4.77
N HIS A 220 -3.22 -8.03 -4.07
CA HIS A 220 -2.62 -9.20 -3.41
C HIS A 220 -3.60 -10.35 -3.19
N GLY A 221 -3.03 -11.55 -3.06
CA GLY A 221 -3.69 -12.68 -2.43
C GLY A 221 -3.40 -12.73 -0.93
N THR A 222 -3.74 -13.84 -0.29
CA THR A 222 -3.49 -14.08 1.14
C THR A 222 -2.72 -15.37 1.33
N TYR A 223 -1.67 -15.34 2.15
CA TYR A 223 -1.09 -16.55 2.72
C TYR A 223 -1.83 -16.94 3.98
N VAL A 224 -2.17 -18.23 4.09
CA VAL A 224 -2.60 -18.83 5.35
C VAL A 224 -1.54 -19.81 5.84
N GLU A 225 -1.21 -19.77 7.13
CA GLU A 225 -0.18 -20.64 7.71
C GLU A 225 -0.76 -22.01 8.09
N VAL A 226 -0.07 -23.08 7.74
CA VAL A 226 -0.40 -24.44 8.18
C VAL A 226 -0.21 -24.52 9.70
N ASN A 227 -1.30 -24.59 10.42
CA ASN A 227 -1.31 -24.68 11.88
C ASN A 227 -1.24 -26.13 12.39
N LYS A 228 -1.93 -27.04 11.68
CA LYS A 228 -2.00 -28.48 12.06
C LYS A 228 -2.29 -29.35 10.85
N ILE A 229 -1.63 -30.48 10.74
CA ILE A 229 -2.01 -31.58 9.86
C ILE A 229 -3.06 -32.43 10.63
N ILE A 230 -4.25 -32.58 10.06
CA ILE A 230 -5.36 -33.33 10.67
C ILE A 230 -5.33 -34.77 10.19
N ASP A 231 -5.28 -34.99 8.88
CA ASP A 231 -5.17 -36.28 8.22
C ASP A 231 -4.47 -36.14 6.85
N SER A 232 -4.45 -37.17 6.04
CA SER A 232 -3.80 -37.22 4.72
C SER A 232 -4.37 -36.25 3.68
N LYS A 233 -5.54 -35.65 3.93
CA LYS A 233 -6.22 -34.72 3.02
C LYS A 233 -6.70 -33.44 3.67
N THR A 234 -6.52 -33.29 4.97
CA THR A 234 -7.08 -32.17 5.73
C THR A 234 -6.04 -31.48 6.57
N ILE A 235 -5.96 -30.17 6.46
CA ILE A 235 -5.11 -29.32 7.29
C ILE A 235 -5.93 -28.24 7.98
N ARG A 236 -5.51 -27.83 9.16
CA ARG A 236 -5.95 -26.57 9.76
C ARG A 236 -5.00 -25.47 9.38
N VAL A 237 -5.54 -24.37 8.90
CA VAL A 237 -4.79 -23.16 8.58
C VAL A 237 -5.22 -21.97 9.43
N ALA A 238 -4.33 -20.97 9.56
CA ALA A 238 -4.57 -19.77 10.32
C ALA A 238 -4.38 -18.51 9.46
N LEU A 239 -5.30 -17.56 9.59
CA LEU A 239 -5.12 -16.17 9.18
C LEU A 239 -4.24 -15.50 10.23
N LYS A 240 -3.13 -14.88 9.82
CA LYS A 240 -2.08 -14.40 10.74
C LYS A 240 -2.15 -12.92 11.03
N HIS A 241 -2.63 -12.12 10.10
CA HIS A 241 -2.76 -10.68 10.29
C HIS A 241 -4.15 -10.31 10.78
N PHE A 242 -4.25 -9.39 11.74
CA PHE A 242 -5.51 -9.02 12.38
C PHE A 242 -6.54 -8.41 11.41
N GLU A 243 -6.12 -7.72 10.35
CA GLU A 243 -7.01 -7.18 9.31
C GLU A 243 -7.57 -8.28 8.37
N GLN A 244 -7.06 -9.50 8.44
CA GLN A 244 -7.52 -10.64 7.66
C GLN A 244 -8.46 -11.58 8.44
N LEU A 245 -8.65 -11.35 9.75
CA LEU A 245 -9.48 -12.22 10.57
C LEU A 245 -10.92 -12.28 10.02
N GLY A 246 -11.44 -13.48 9.88
CA GLY A 246 -12.76 -13.75 9.29
C GLY A 246 -12.78 -13.70 7.75
N PHE A 247 -11.66 -13.44 7.10
CA PHE A 247 -11.58 -13.36 5.64
C PHE A 247 -11.82 -14.75 4.98
N LYS A 248 -12.59 -14.77 3.91
CA LYS A 248 -12.87 -15.98 3.13
C LYS A 248 -11.71 -16.33 2.22
N PHE A 249 -10.77 -17.12 2.71
CA PHE A 249 -9.56 -17.51 1.97
C PHE A 249 -9.84 -18.35 0.73
N ALA A 250 -10.74 -19.32 0.80
CA ALA A 250 -11.04 -20.25 -0.29
C ALA A 250 -12.52 -20.67 -0.30
N ALA A 251 -12.93 -21.34 -1.36
CA ALA A 251 -14.21 -22.03 -1.51
C ALA A 251 -14.00 -23.44 -2.09
N PRO A 252 -14.94 -24.38 -1.94
CA PRO A 252 -14.88 -25.65 -2.66
C PRO A 252 -14.74 -25.43 -4.17
N GLY A 253 -13.78 -26.12 -4.78
CA GLY A 253 -13.38 -25.93 -6.18
C GLY A 253 -12.17 -25.04 -6.41
N ASP A 254 -11.77 -24.24 -5.43
CA ASP A 254 -10.55 -23.43 -5.55
C ASP A 254 -9.30 -24.32 -5.56
N GLU A 255 -8.35 -24.00 -6.42
CA GLU A 255 -7.01 -24.59 -6.39
C GLU A 255 -6.10 -23.76 -5.48
N VAL A 256 -5.18 -24.44 -4.82
CA VAL A 256 -4.16 -23.82 -3.96
C VAL A 256 -2.76 -24.28 -4.35
N TRP A 257 -1.74 -23.46 -4.01
CA TRP A 257 -0.34 -23.85 -3.96
C TRP A 257 0.09 -24.10 -2.53
N PHE A 258 0.89 -25.14 -2.32
CA PHE A 258 1.66 -25.31 -1.10
C PHE A 258 3.03 -24.68 -1.26
N ILE A 259 3.46 -23.90 -0.27
CA ILE A 259 4.77 -23.27 -0.22
C ILE A 259 5.48 -23.78 1.04
N LYS A 260 6.53 -24.57 0.83
CA LYS A 260 7.18 -25.35 1.88
C LYS A 260 8.54 -24.76 2.26
N TYR A 261 8.74 -24.47 3.51
CA TYR A 261 10.03 -24.05 4.01
C TYR A 261 11.13 -25.09 3.75
N PRO A 262 12.36 -24.65 3.30
CA PRO A 262 12.80 -23.26 3.16
C PRO A 262 12.54 -22.65 1.77
N SER A 263 12.02 -23.38 0.79
CA SER A 263 11.78 -22.85 -0.55
C SER A 263 10.56 -21.89 -0.58
N PRO A 264 10.69 -20.68 -1.15
CA PRO A 264 9.56 -19.79 -1.38
C PRO A 264 8.76 -20.15 -2.64
N ALA A 265 9.18 -21.17 -3.38
CA ALA A 265 8.53 -21.53 -4.65
C ALA A 265 7.15 -22.12 -4.43
N ARG A 266 6.24 -21.80 -5.36
CA ARG A 266 4.97 -22.50 -5.49
C ARG A 266 5.23 -23.93 -5.92
N ALA A 267 5.01 -24.87 -5.02
CA ALA A 267 5.25 -26.27 -5.27
C ALA A 267 3.98 -26.97 -5.80
N GLU A 268 3.55 -28.02 -5.15
CA GLU A 268 2.40 -28.82 -5.56
C GLU A 268 1.08 -28.04 -5.45
N THR A 269 0.13 -28.39 -6.32
CA THR A 269 -1.23 -27.85 -6.29
C THR A 269 -2.22 -28.89 -5.79
N ASN A 270 -3.31 -28.45 -5.19
CA ASN A 270 -4.42 -29.29 -4.82
C ASN A 270 -5.73 -28.50 -4.90
N THR A 271 -6.86 -29.20 -5.01
CA THR A 271 -8.18 -28.58 -5.07
C THR A 271 -8.87 -28.70 -3.71
N VAL A 272 -9.38 -27.60 -3.19
CA VAL A 272 -10.19 -27.57 -1.96
C VAL A 272 -11.55 -28.19 -2.25
N THR A 273 -11.96 -29.21 -1.48
CA THR A 273 -13.27 -29.85 -1.61
C THR A 273 -14.23 -29.48 -0.50
N LYS A 274 -13.69 -29.13 0.68
CA LYS A 274 -14.49 -28.75 1.84
C LYS A 274 -13.74 -27.75 2.69
N ILE A 275 -14.49 -26.80 3.24
CA ILE A 275 -14.00 -25.84 4.23
C ILE A 275 -14.87 -25.93 5.47
N ASN A 276 -14.23 -25.95 6.64
CA ASN A 276 -14.90 -25.86 7.92
C ASN A 276 -14.32 -24.68 8.70
N ILE A 277 -15.10 -23.62 8.85
CA ILE A 277 -14.72 -22.43 9.62
C ILE A 277 -14.81 -22.78 11.10
N ILE A 278 -13.70 -22.68 11.82
CA ILE A 278 -13.64 -22.91 13.26
C ILE A 278 -13.95 -21.62 14.02
N ASN A 279 -13.31 -20.52 13.61
CA ASN A 279 -13.52 -19.17 14.11
C ASN A 279 -12.90 -18.16 13.13
N GLU A 280 -12.83 -16.89 13.46
CA GLU A 280 -12.25 -15.85 12.61
C GLU A 280 -10.76 -16.06 12.25
N THR A 281 -10.02 -16.85 13.05
CA THR A 281 -8.59 -17.12 12.84
C THR A 281 -8.34 -18.43 12.11
N TYR A 282 -9.10 -19.48 12.42
CA TYR A 282 -8.82 -20.86 12.00
C TYR A 282 -9.90 -21.43 11.09
N MET A 283 -9.45 -22.16 10.07
CA MET A 283 -10.30 -22.98 9.22
C MET A 283 -9.63 -24.29 8.87
N ASP A 284 -10.42 -25.35 8.68
CA ASP A 284 -9.94 -26.63 8.16
C ASP A 284 -10.22 -26.68 6.66
N LEU A 285 -9.18 -26.98 5.89
CA LEU A 285 -9.24 -27.19 4.44
C LEU A 285 -9.08 -28.67 4.13
N THR A 286 -10.07 -29.27 3.46
CA THR A 286 -10.00 -30.63 2.96
C THR A 286 -9.78 -30.60 1.45
N PHE A 287 -8.89 -31.43 0.95
CA PHE A 287 -8.46 -31.47 -0.45
C PHE A 287 -8.90 -32.72 -1.19
N ALA A 288 -8.98 -32.65 -2.52
CA ALA A 288 -9.32 -33.74 -3.39
C ALA A 288 -8.28 -34.87 -3.32
N ASN A 289 -7.00 -34.51 -3.33
CA ASN A 289 -5.87 -35.43 -3.27
C ASN A 289 -5.18 -35.38 -1.90
N ALA A 290 -4.29 -36.31 -1.63
CA ALA A 290 -3.43 -36.28 -0.46
C ALA A 290 -2.59 -34.97 -0.48
N ILE A 291 -2.37 -34.41 0.69
CA ILE A 291 -1.43 -33.26 0.88
C ILE A 291 0.01 -33.76 0.67
N PRO A 292 0.96 -32.86 0.34
CA PRO A 292 2.37 -33.21 0.26
C PRO A 292 2.85 -33.91 1.55
N SER A 293 3.56 -35.03 1.40
CA SER A 293 4.01 -35.83 2.55
C SER A 293 5.01 -35.12 3.46
N ASP A 294 5.69 -34.11 2.95
CA ASP A 294 6.67 -33.26 3.64
C ASP A 294 6.08 -31.91 4.11
N LEU A 295 4.77 -31.67 3.90
CA LEU A 295 4.09 -30.49 4.43
C LEU A 295 4.09 -30.52 5.97
N LYS A 296 4.41 -29.38 6.57
CA LYS A 296 4.53 -29.24 8.03
C LYS A 296 3.90 -27.95 8.55
N THR A 297 3.70 -27.90 9.83
CA THR A 297 3.30 -26.67 10.55
C THR A 297 4.33 -25.56 10.29
N GLY A 298 3.83 -24.36 9.99
CA GLY A 298 4.64 -23.19 9.63
C GLY A 298 4.86 -23.02 8.12
N ASP A 299 4.57 -24.03 7.29
CA ASP A 299 4.44 -23.84 5.84
C ASP A 299 3.24 -22.95 5.54
N VAL A 300 3.15 -22.38 4.34
CA VAL A 300 2.02 -21.54 3.97
C VAL A 300 1.29 -22.06 2.74
N VAL A 301 0.02 -21.73 2.65
CA VAL A 301 -0.85 -22.05 1.51
C VAL A 301 -1.31 -20.77 0.86
N GLU A 302 -1.25 -20.71 -0.47
CA GLU A 302 -1.70 -19.60 -1.29
C GLU A 302 -2.86 -20.03 -2.18
N ASN A 303 -3.90 -19.20 -2.29
CA ASN A 303 -5.00 -19.48 -3.21
C ASN A 303 -4.54 -19.22 -4.65
N LYS A 304 -4.58 -20.24 -5.50
CA LYS A 304 -4.17 -20.17 -6.91
C LYS A 304 -5.28 -19.61 -7.81
N THR A 305 -6.53 -19.92 -7.50
CA THR A 305 -7.68 -19.54 -8.33
C THR A 305 -7.95 -18.04 -8.26
N TRP A 306 -7.75 -17.43 -7.10
CA TRP A 306 -8.05 -16.02 -6.86
C TRP A 306 -6.82 -15.14 -7.04
N ASN A 307 -6.41 -15.00 -8.30
CA ASN A 307 -5.39 -14.05 -8.76
C ASN A 307 -5.88 -13.37 -10.04
N PRO A 308 -5.78 -12.05 -10.15
CA PRO A 308 -6.22 -11.32 -11.34
C PRO A 308 -5.10 -11.14 -12.36
N THR A 309 -5.45 -10.95 -13.65
CA THR A 309 -4.64 -10.11 -14.52
C THR A 309 -4.81 -8.66 -14.10
N PHE A 310 -3.79 -7.82 -14.28
CA PHE A 310 -3.83 -6.43 -13.84
C PHE A 310 -3.32 -5.48 -14.90
N THR A 311 -4.09 -4.46 -15.21
CA THR A 311 -3.67 -3.38 -16.13
C THR A 311 -3.96 -2.02 -15.50
N VAL A 312 -2.93 -1.17 -15.42
CA VAL A 312 -3.07 0.25 -15.07
C VAL A 312 -2.47 1.10 -16.17
N ARG A 313 -3.26 2.00 -16.76
CA ARG A 313 -2.83 2.82 -17.89
C ARG A 313 -3.43 4.22 -17.91
N GLY A 314 -2.62 5.19 -18.39
CA GLY A 314 -3.06 6.57 -18.55
C GLY A 314 -3.44 7.25 -17.23
N CYS A 315 -2.95 6.77 -16.09
CA CYS A 315 -3.28 7.27 -14.77
C CYS A 315 -2.25 8.28 -14.26
N THR A 316 -2.70 9.17 -13.37
CA THR A 316 -1.84 10.05 -12.58
C THR A 316 -1.97 9.66 -11.12
N ILE A 317 -0.86 9.21 -10.49
CA ILE A 317 -0.83 8.82 -9.08
C ILE A 317 0.34 9.57 -8.42
N ARG A 318 0.04 10.49 -7.48
CA ARG A 318 1.06 11.39 -6.93
C ARG A 318 0.71 12.00 -5.59
N ASN A 319 1.67 12.71 -4.99
CA ASN A 319 1.54 13.54 -3.78
C ASN A 319 1.06 12.78 -2.53
N HIS A 320 1.30 11.51 -2.45
CA HIS A 320 0.79 10.67 -1.35
C HIS A 320 1.91 9.98 -0.57
N ARG A 321 1.55 9.50 0.60
CA ARG A 321 2.39 8.60 1.37
C ARG A 321 2.40 7.23 0.71
N ALA A 322 3.45 6.51 0.87
CA ALA A 322 3.71 5.13 0.52
C ALA A 322 4.00 4.92 -0.98
N ARG A 323 3.33 4.04 -1.67
CA ARG A 323 3.70 3.56 -3.02
C ARG A 323 2.59 3.84 -4.01
N ASN A 324 2.93 4.17 -5.27
CA ASN A 324 1.87 4.30 -6.26
C ASN A 324 1.19 2.94 -6.50
N LEU A 325 1.98 1.88 -6.66
CA LEU A 325 1.48 0.53 -6.94
C LEU A 325 2.22 -0.50 -6.10
N ILE A 326 1.49 -1.34 -5.36
CA ILE A 326 1.97 -2.62 -4.83
C ILE A 326 1.24 -3.73 -5.56
N LEU A 327 1.99 -4.61 -6.19
CA LEU A 327 1.43 -5.65 -7.03
C LEU A 327 1.99 -7.02 -6.66
N LYS A 328 1.08 -7.96 -6.45
CA LYS A 328 1.37 -9.32 -5.98
C LYS A 328 0.43 -10.31 -6.67
N THR A 329 0.53 -10.41 -7.99
CA THR A 329 -0.22 -11.41 -8.78
C THR A 329 0.71 -12.16 -9.71
N PRO A 330 0.57 -13.49 -9.83
CA PRO A 330 1.38 -14.30 -10.74
C PRO A 330 0.93 -14.19 -12.20
N LEU A 331 -0.19 -13.54 -12.47
CA LEU A 331 -0.75 -13.41 -13.80
C LEU A 331 -0.23 -12.13 -14.47
N LYS A 332 -0.53 -12.00 -15.76
CA LYS A 332 -0.08 -10.87 -16.59
C LYS A 332 -0.40 -9.53 -15.97
N THR A 333 0.64 -8.72 -15.82
CA THR A 333 0.56 -7.35 -15.27
C THR A 333 1.13 -6.35 -16.27
N VAL A 334 0.35 -5.31 -16.60
CA VAL A 334 0.74 -4.22 -17.52
C VAL A 334 0.61 -2.87 -16.84
N ILE A 335 1.71 -2.14 -16.76
CA ILE A 335 1.79 -0.78 -16.20
C ILE A 335 2.30 0.13 -17.30
N GLU A 336 1.41 0.94 -17.92
CA GLU A 336 1.80 1.71 -19.10
C GLU A 336 1.21 3.11 -19.17
N ASN A 337 1.99 4.05 -19.71
CA ASN A 337 1.56 5.43 -19.99
C ASN A 337 1.03 6.19 -18.75
N ASN A 338 1.57 5.91 -17.56
CA ASN A 338 1.18 6.55 -16.31
C ASN A 338 2.14 7.67 -15.90
N ASN A 339 1.66 8.62 -15.10
CA ASN A 339 2.47 9.61 -14.40
C ASN A 339 2.53 9.22 -12.91
N LEU A 340 3.70 8.88 -12.41
CA LEU A 340 3.90 8.29 -11.09
C LEU A 340 4.86 9.12 -10.24
N SER A 341 4.44 9.45 -9.01
CA SER A 341 5.27 10.14 -8.02
C SER A 341 4.84 9.72 -6.62
N SER A 342 5.76 9.35 -5.76
CA SER A 342 5.43 8.90 -4.41
C SER A 342 6.55 9.13 -3.40
N MET A 343 6.18 9.24 -2.13
CA MET A 343 7.12 9.36 -1.02
C MET A 343 8.06 8.14 -0.90
N MET A 344 7.54 6.95 -1.15
CA MET A 344 8.32 5.70 -1.14
C MET A 344 8.57 5.21 -2.58
N SER A 345 8.49 3.94 -2.84
CA SER A 345 8.64 3.41 -4.19
C SER A 345 7.43 3.74 -5.06
N ALA A 346 7.65 4.09 -6.33
CA ALA A 346 6.53 4.23 -7.26
C ALA A 346 5.90 2.84 -7.53
N ILE A 347 6.72 1.82 -7.74
CA ILE A 347 6.23 0.44 -7.92
C ILE A 347 6.96 -0.47 -6.92
N LEU A 348 6.20 -1.28 -6.20
CA LEU A 348 6.72 -2.26 -5.26
C LEU A 348 6.17 -3.65 -5.57
N PHE A 349 7.08 -4.63 -5.72
CA PHE A 349 6.75 -6.05 -5.71
C PHE A 349 7.23 -6.66 -4.40
N ARG A 350 6.29 -7.15 -3.58
CA ARG A 350 6.61 -7.65 -2.24
C ARG A 350 5.57 -8.64 -1.75
N GLY A 351 5.74 -9.92 -2.01
CA GLY A 351 5.05 -10.97 -1.25
C GLY A 351 5.61 -11.04 0.17
N GLU A 352 4.77 -11.29 1.16
CA GLU A 352 5.16 -11.20 2.56
C GLU A 352 4.53 -12.30 3.42
N THR A 353 5.37 -13.04 4.17
CA THR A 353 4.96 -14.02 5.19
C THR A 353 5.39 -13.61 6.60
N PHE A 354 5.72 -12.34 6.81
CA PHE A 354 6.28 -11.86 8.07
C PHE A 354 5.24 -11.14 8.96
N PHE A 355 4.46 -10.25 8.40
CA PHE A 355 3.49 -9.43 9.14
C PHE A 355 2.12 -9.42 8.45
N TRP A 356 2.07 -8.96 7.19
CA TRP A 356 0.81 -8.81 6.46
C TRP A 356 0.25 -10.13 5.92
N PHE A 357 1.08 -11.11 5.68
CA PHE A 357 0.68 -12.37 5.03
C PHE A 357 -0.03 -12.16 3.68
N GLU A 358 0.40 -11.13 2.95
CA GLU A 358 -0.08 -10.84 1.61
C GLU A 358 0.70 -11.65 0.58
N SER A 359 0.00 -12.43 -0.21
CA SER A 359 0.59 -13.36 -1.18
C SER A 359 0.64 -12.81 -2.59
N GLY A 360 1.41 -13.46 -3.44
CA GLY A 360 1.48 -13.26 -4.87
C GLY A 360 2.85 -12.84 -5.37
N ALA A 361 3.78 -13.77 -5.55
CA ALA A 361 4.98 -13.54 -6.36
C ALA A 361 4.56 -13.17 -7.78
N VAL A 362 5.17 -12.12 -8.33
CA VAL A 362 4.84 -11.70 -9.71
C VAL A 362 5.54 -12.57 -10.75
N ASN A 363 4.86 -12.74 -11.89
CA ASN A 363 5.39 -13.45 -13.05
C ASN A 363 4.67 -12.91 -14.30
N ASP A 364 5.40 -12.44 -15.31
CA ASP A 364 4.89 -11.74 -16.50
C ASP A 364 4.46 -10.29 -16.22
N VAL A 365 5.44 -9.42 -15.94
CA VAL A 365 5.24 -7.99 -15.70
C VAL A 365 5.86 -7.15 -16.81
N THR A 366 5.09 -6.19 -17.33
CA THR A 366 5.56 -5.17 -18.27
C THR A 366 5.31 -3.76 -17.73
N ILE A 367 6.39 -3.02 -17.49
CA ILE A 367 6.39 -1.61 -17.05
C ILE A 367 6.93 -0.78 -18.20
N ARG A 368 6.07 -0.07 -18.95
CA ARG A 368 6.50 0.64 -20.16
C ARG A 368 5.88 2.01 -20.34
N ASN A 369 6.66 2.91 -20.96
CA ASN A 369 6.20 4.24 -21.37
C ASN A 369 5.62 5.06 -20.22
N ASN A 370 6.02 4.80 -18.96
CA ASN A 370 5.59 5.57 -17.81
C ASN A 370 6.52 6.76 -17.59
N LYS A 371 6.00 7.79 -16.95
CA LYS A 371 6.76 8.93 -16.44
C LYS A 371 6.83 8.83 -14.92
N PHE A 372 8.04 8.67 -14.39
CA PHE A 372 8.32 8.70 -12.96
C PHE A 372 8.90 10.07 -12.62
N LYS A 373 8.27 10.78 -11.69
CA LYS A 373 8.77 12.07 -11.24
C LYS A 373 8.82 12.14 -9.72
N ASN A 374 10.04 12.41 -9.18
CA ASN A 374 10.23 12.58 -7.73
C ASN A 374 9.63 11.42 -6.91
N TYR A 375 10.32 10.32 -6.93
CA TYR A 375 10.01 9.08 -6.24
C TYR A 375 11.01 8.84 -5.11
N ALA A 376 10.63 7.99 -4.15
CA ALA A 376 11.51 7.51 -3.08
C ALA A 376 12.20 8.65 -2.31
N ASP A 377 11.49 9.73 -2.08
CA ASP A 377 12.01 10.96 -1.47
C ASP A 377 11.90 10.97 0.06
N CYS A 378 11.45 9.87 0.68
CA CYS A 378 11.37 9.73 2.13
C CYS A 378 12.75 9.51 2.78
N GLY A 379 12.81 9.69 4.10
CA GLY A 379 14.02 9.50 4.89
C GLY A 379 14.43 8.03 5.12
N LYS A 380 13.89 7.08 4.33
CA LYS A 380 14.28 5.66 4.33
C LYS A 380 14.67 5.22 2.93
N PRO A 381 15.58 4.24 2.79
CA PRO A 381 16.01 3.76 1.47
C PRO A 381 14.87 3.12 0.68
N HIS A 382 14.61 3.65 -0.51
CA HIS A 382 13.67 3.14 -1.50
C HIS A 382 14.23 3.31 -2.91
N ALA A 383 13.51 2.83 -3.93
CA ALA A 383 13.80 3.01 -5.35
C ALA A 383 12.51 3.37 -6.10
N ALA A 384 12.59 3.87 -7.33
CA ALA A 384 11.41 4.06 -8.17
C ALA A 384 10.67 2.74 -8.36
N ILE A 385 11.41 1.68 -8.71
CA ILE A 385 10.90 0.31 -8.84
C ILE A 385 11.68 -0.56 -7.85
N TYR A 386 10.97 -1.15 -6.89
CA TYR A 386 11.55 -1.94 -5.82
C TYR A 386 10.97 -3.36 -5.80
N ILE A 387 11.84 -4.35 -5.99
CA ILE A 387 11.50 -5.78 -5.97
C ILE A 387 12.17 -6.37 -4.74
N THR A 388 11.38 -6.72 -3.72
CA THR A 388 11.94 -7.09 -2.42
C THR A 388 10.98 -7.97 -1.63
N PRO A 389 10.97 -9.28 -1.86
CA PRO A 389 10.13 -10.20 -1.10
C PRO A 389 10.51 -10.20 0.39
N ARG A 390 9.49 -10.24 1.25
CA ARG A 390 9.62 -10.33 2.71
C ARG A 390 9.15 -11.69 3.20
N LEU A 391 9.94 -12.70 2.92
CA LEU A 391 9.67 -14.06 3.36
C LEU A 391 10.28 -14.29 4.75
N GLY A 392 9.66 -15.15 5.53
CA GLY A 392 10.15 -15.46 6.88
C GLY A 392 11.58 -15.98 6.87
N LYS A 393 12.25 -15.91 8.01
CA LYS A 393 13.67 -16.28 8.17
C LYS A 393 14.01 -17.71 7.74
N ASN A 394 13.01 -18.58 7.68
CA ASN A 394 13.20 -19.99 7.34
C ASN A 394 13.18 -20.25 5.82
N PHE A 395 12.85 -19.28 4.99
CA PHE A 395 12.91 -19.41 3.54
C PHE A 395 14.34 -19.32 3.01
N ASP A 396 14.60 -20.02 1.91
CA ASP A 396 15.87 -19.90 1.20
C ASP A 396 16.01 -18.50 0.60
N GLN A 397 16.99 -17.77 1.09
CA GLN A 397 17.21 -16.38 0.69
C GLN A 397 17.94 -16.25 -0.65
N THR A 398 18.37 -17.34 -1.27
CA THR A 398 19.05 -17.34 -2.59
C THR A 398 18.12 -17.73 -3.73
N GLU A 399 16.92 -18.22 -3.44
CA GLU A 399 15.93 -18.58 -4.44
C GLU A 399 15.17 -17.35 -4.96
N CYS A 400 15.05 -17.25 -6.30
CA CYS A 400 14.31 -16.15 -6.92
C CYS A 400 12.81 -16.29 -6.70
N TYR A 401 12.17 -15.22 -6.25
CA TYR A 401 10.75 -15.16 -5.92
C TYR A 401 9.94 -14.51 -7.05
N ASP A 402 10.32 -13.31 -7.48
CA ASP A 402 9.67 -12.56 -8.54
C ASP A 402 10.35 -12.80 -9.88
N LYS A 403 9.56 -12.98 -10.98
CA LYS A 403 10.10 -13.43 -12.26
C LYS A 403 9.52 -12.67 -13.46
N ASN A 404 10.26 -12.72 -14.59
CA ASN A 404 9.80 -12.26 -15.91
C ASN A 404 9.32 -10.80 -15.89
N ILE A 405 10.20 -9.88 -15.47
CA ILE A 405 9.89 -8.46 -15.29
C ILE A 405 10.60 -7.64 -16.37
N ASN A 406 9.81 -6.88 -17.15
CA ASN A 406 10.29 -6.00 -18.21
C ASN A 406 10.08 -4.55 -17.85
N ILE A 407 11.16 -3.75 -17.72
CA ILE A 407 11.16 -2.31 -17.43
C ILE A 407 11.69 -1.60 -18.67
N ILE A 408 10.79 -1.13 -19.55
CA ILE A 408 11.17 -0.71 -20.89
C ILE A 408 10.61 0.65 -21.30
N ASN A 409 11.45 1.48 -21.93
CA ASN A 409 11.06 2.77 -22.53
C ASN A 409 10.36 3.73 -21.55
N ASN A 410 10.73 3.75 -20.27
CA ASN A 410 10.19 4.68 -19.30
C ASN A 410 11.01 5.97 -19.26
N GLU A 411 10.37 7.10 -18.92
CA GLU A 411 10.99 8.36 -18.59
C GLU A 411 11.06 8.47 -17.05
N ILE A 412 12.27 8.64 -16.52
CA ILE A 412 12.51 8.67 -15.08
C ILE A 412 13.23 9.98 -14.76
N ASP A 413 12.51 10.92 -14.17
CA ASP A 413 13.02 12.24 -13.79
C ASP A 413 12.87 12.44 -12.27
N GLY A 414 13.98 12.46 -11.57
CA GLY A 414 13.98 12.58 -10.13
C GLY A 414 15.33 12.98 -9.57
N PHE A 415 15.34 13.41 -8.32
CA PHE A 415 16.57 13.75 -7.59
C PHE A 415 17.16 12.56 -6.81
N ASN A 416 16.40 11.48 -6.61
CA ASN A 416 16.91 10.24 -5.99
C ASN A 416 17.56 9.36 -7.06
N PRO A 417 18.85 8.99 -6.92
CA PRO A 417 19.55 8.23 -7.96
C PRO A 417 19.06 6.79 -8.11
N ARG A 418 18.48 6.17 -7.07
CA ARG A 418 18.10 4.76 -7.12
C ARG A 418 16.82 4.54 -7.92
N VAL A 419 16.98 4.03 -9.14
CA VAL A 419 15.87 3.77 -10.07
C VAL A 419 15.30 2.37 -9.85
N VAL A 420 16.14 1.32 -9.90
CA VAL A 420 15.72 -0.05 -9.68
C VAL A 420 16.52 -0.64 -8.52
N TRP A 421 15.80 -1.19 -7.56
CA TRP A 421 16.39 -2.03 -6.51
C TRP A 421 15.68 -3.39 -6.57
N ALA A 422 16.43 -4.44 -6.94
CA ALA A 422 15.88 -5.78 -7.05
C ALA A 422 16.67 -6.76 -6.19
N ASP A 423 15.96 -7.51 -5.36
CA ASP A 423 16.47 -8.65 -4.62
C ASP A 423 15.72 -9.91 -5.07
N ARG A 424 16.48 -10.94 -5.50
CA ARG A 424 15.95 -12.26 -5.90
C ARG A 424 14.94 -12.24 -7.04
N ALA A 425 15.18 -11.39 -8.04
CA ALA A 425 14.42 -11.41 -9.30
C ALA A 425 15.09 -12.32 -10.35
N GLU A 426 14.29 -12.99 -11.17
CA GLU A 426 14.75 -13.83 -12.26
C GLU A 426 14.15 -13.35 -13.59
N ASN A 427 14.95 -13.35 -14.68
CA ASN A 427 14.59 -12.84 -16.00
C ASN A 427 14.14 -11.37 -15.92
N LEU A 428 15.03 -10.49 -15.42
CA LEU A 428 14.80 -9.05 -15.30
C LEU A 428 15.40 -8.32 -16.50
N ILE A 429 14.59 -7.59 -17.26
CA ILE A 429 15.01 -6.78 -18.40
C ILE A 429 14.81 -5.29 -18.07
N ILE A 430 15.87 -4.48 -18.17
CA ILE A 430 15.87 -3.03 -17.99
C ILE A 430 16.42 -2.41 -19.28
N LYS A 431 15.52 -1.93 -20.17
CA LYS A 431 15.91 -1.54 -21.53
C LYS A 431 15.27 -0.24 -22.01
N GLY A 432 16.07 0.59 -22.70
CA GLY A 432 15.58 1.76 -23.43
C GLY A 432 15.03 2.87 -22.55
N ASN A 433 15.27 2.85 -21.21
CA ASN A 433 14.76 3.87 -20.30
C ASN A 433 15.60 5.15 -20.38
N ARG A 434 14.95 6.29 -20.24
CA ARG A 434 15.60 7.61 -20.12
C ARG A 434 15.60 8.02 -18.64
N ILE A 435 16.78 8.10 -18.06
CA ILE A 435 16.98 8.42 -16.63
C ILE A 435 17.66 9.78 -16.54
N ASN A 436 16.95 10.75 -16.00
CA ASN A 436 17.45 12.08 -15.74
C ASN A 436 17.49 12.35 -14.24
N LEU A 437 18.68 12.61 -13.67
CA LEU A 437 18.81 13.09 -12.30
C LEU A 437 18.78 14.63 -12.27
N ASN A 438 17.71 15.18 -11.71
CA ASN A 438 17.54 16.58 -11.50
C ASN A 438 18.07 17.02 -10.11
N ASN A 439 18.14 18.34 -9.88
CA ASN A 439 18.57 18.95 -8.63
C ASN A 439 17.42 19.73 -7.96
N GLU A 440 16.16 19.33 -8.17
CA GLU A 440 15.00 20.04 -7.61
C GLU A 440 15.02 20.02 -6.08
N GLU A 441 15.50 18.93 -5.48
CA GLU A 441 15.65 18.77 -4.04
C GLU A 441 16.91 17.94 -3.72
N LYS A 442 17.34 17.96 -2.47
CA LYS A 442 18.48 17.15 -2.01
C LYS A 442 18.07 15.69 -1.83
N ALA A 443 18.72 14.79 -2.54
CA ALA A 443 18.48 13.36 -2.38
C ALA A 443 18.75 12.91 -0.94
N PRO A 444 17.84 12.13 -0.31
CA PRO A 444 18.09 11.52 1.00
C PRO A 444 19.27 10.53 1.00
N PHE A 445 19.50 9.88 -0.14
CA PHE A 445 20.56 8.87 -0.35
C PHE A 445 21.32 9.14 -1.65
N PRO A 446 22.17 10.18 -1.71
CA PRO A 446 22.79 10.65 -2.97
C PRO A 446 23.80 9.69 -3.57
N ASP A 447 24.37 8.78 -2.78
CA ASP A 447 25.38 7.81 -3.20
C ASP A 447 24.79 6.44 -3.57
N ALA A 448 23.47 6.33 -3.64
CA ALA A 448 22.83 5.08 -4.01
C ALA A 448 23.05 4.77 -5.49
N PRO A 449 23.33 3.49 -5.85
CA PRO A 449 23.48 3.09 -7.26
C PRO A 449 22.15 3.23 -8.01
N VAL A 450 22.23 3.53 -9.32
CA VAL A 450 21.03 3.64 -10.19
C VAL A 450 20.29 2.30 -10.26
N PHE A 451 21.04 1.24 -10.45
CA PHE A 451 20.54 -0.15 -10.43
C PHE A 451 21.24 -0.91 -9.31
N GLN A 452 20.51 -1.24 -8.26
CA GLN A 452 20.98 -2.09 -7.16
C GLN A 452 20.35 -3.48 -7.34
N LEU A 453 21.17 -4.47 -7.62
CA LEU A 453 20.72 -5.83 -7.94
C LEU A 453 21.40 -6.82 -7.00
N GLU A 454 20.59 -7.59 -6.27
CA GLU A 454 21.05 -8.52 -5.25
C GLU A 454 20.43 -9.91 -5.49
N ASN A 455 21.24 -10.96 -5.54
CA ASN A 455 20.78 -12.34 -5.73
C ASN A 455 19.86 -12.56 -6.96
N CYS A 456 19.94 -11.69 -7.97
CA CYS A 456 19.15 -11.80 -9.20
C CYS A 456 19.79 -12.78 -10.20
N LYS A 457 18.97 -13.38 -11.07
CA LYS A 457 19.38 -14.30 -12.14
C LYS A 457 18.88 -13.81 -13.48
N ASN A 458 19.66 -14.03 -14.56
CA ASN A 458 19.29 -13.70 -15.93
C ASN A 458 18.85 -12.23 -16.08
N VAL A 459 19.75 -11.29 -15.72
CA VAL A 459 19.47 -9.86 -15.81
C VAL A 459 20.04 -9.30 -17.11
N THR A 460 19.24 -8.52 -17.85
CA THR A 460 19.65 -7.78 -19.05
C THR A 460 19.47 -6.28 -18.82
N ILE A 461 20.53 -5.50 -18.98
CA ILE A 461 20.51 -4.03 -18.87
C ILE A 461 21.13 -3.48 -20.16
N GLU A 462 20.31 -2.84 -21.02
CA GLU A 462 20.79 -2.34 -22.31
C GLU A 462 20.03 -1.09 -22.78
N ASP A 463 20.68 -0.30 -23.60
CA ASP A 463 20.10 0.87 -24.28
C ASP A 463 19.50 1.94 -23.36
N ASN A 464 19.86 1.97 -22.06
CA ASN A 464 19.38 2.98 -21.13
C ASN A 464 20.22 4.26 -21.24
N ILE A 465 19.58 5.41 -21.32
CA ILE A 465 20.23 6.73 -21.43
C ILE A 465 20.20 7.40 -20.06
N HIS A 466 21.37 7.77 -19.56
CA HIS A 466 21.54 8.44 -18.27
C HIS A 466 22.00 9.89 -18.48
N THR A 467 21.30 10.85 -17.87
CA THR A 467 21.65 12.27 -17.86
C THR A 467 21.61 12.82 -16.44
N GLY A 468 22.36 13.88 -16.14
CA GLY A 468 22.41 14.49 -14.82
C GLY A 468 23.15 13.68 -13.75
N LEU A 469 23.70 12.51 -14.08
CA LEU A 469 24.52 11.72 -13.17
C LEU A 469 25.94 12.31 -13.13
N LYS A 470 26.54 12.32 -11.91
CA LYS A 470 28.00 12.53 -11.83
C LYS A 470 28.69 11.39 -12.60
N PRO A 471 29.72 11.69 -13.39
CA PRO A 471 30.56 10.63 -13.93
C PRO A 471 31.04 9.75 -12.78
N ALA A 472 31.00 8.44 -12.99
CA ALA A 472 31.49 7.46 -12.02
C ALA A 472 33.01 7.60 -11.80
#